data_e92a1a1549bbcb01656ad55d0e616f79
#
_entry.id   e92a1a1549bbcb01656ad55d0e616f79
#
_cell.length_a   1.000
_cell.length_b   1.000
_cell.length_c   1.000
_cell.angle_alpha   90.00
_cell.angle_beta   90.00
_cell.angle_gamma   90.00
#
_symmetry.space_group_name_H-M   'P 1'
#
loop_
_entity.id
_entity.type
_entity.pdbx_description
1 polymer ?
#
loop_
_entity_poly.entity_id
_entity_poly.type
_entity_poly.pdbx_seq_one_letter_code
_entity_poly.pdbx_strand_id
1 'polypeptide(L)'
;MPVSQTQHSNAKRLRLEKRMAEEGQESPACEVYRVEERPEHGMKILQGLNKLKNDKILCDVTLIAEGHRFEAHRVILVSCSDYFRSMFTSGMRESNQREIELKGITCKGLEKTLEIIYTSTTTLEGDDIFDVIAAATHLQVTPVIEFCERNFLSGMNVNNFYDFINTAKLYSMTNALKQIDVFIARNLREISKEGTLHLLTYDQMVNCLHSDRLCLKEIEIFHITWEWYRLNSNQDEQANRLMSLIRFPLINPTDLVQHVQAVDKMMEKPELRQMVLAALNYHVVPHSQPLDNSVNTQLRCFMERLASVGGREIHPNPCLHDEIFVFDSKITSNSLLNRSEIASLPSALSHMQVVVYNNFLYVLGGCTTQCAHGESAVNSVMRYDPRFDSWFQVSPMLHKRAYFFAGALNNRIYAVGGKFKDGSLATAEAYNPADNTWELIASMPMSYHAHAGAVYGEHIYVSGGYSGNHFTPDMQRYDPSNNQWEDMAAMLTPRGWHVMCAAHDKLYVFGGCNLNVNQQAQPVMQSECYDPNTDQWTIINPLSISHKEASCVVYNDQIYVLGGYNVQTKTGQKLVSRYDIYTGIWETVGALPRSLTGVGYCTLKLPDYMGSDKD
;
A
#
# COMPACT_ATOMS: atom_id res chain seq x y z
N MET A 1 44.02 38.71 -40.35
CA MET A 1 42.93 39.63 -39.97
C MET A 1 41.64 38.82 -39.87
N PRO A 2 40.97 38.76 -38.72
CA PRO A 2 40.14 39.85 -38.23
C PRO A 2 40.24 40.02 -36.68
N VAL A 3 40.68 41.19 -36.26
CA VAL A 3 40.78 41.57 -34.79
C VAL A 3 39.79 42.74 -34.46
N SER A 4 38.87 43.09 -35.35
CA SER A 4 38.07 44.34 -35.19
C SER A 4 36.64 44.16 -34.67
N GLN A 5 36.09 42.94 -34.53
CA GLN A 5 34.70 42.76 -34.05
C GLN A 5 34.56 42.56 -32.55
N THR A 6 35.58 42.02 -31.85
CA THR A 6 35.53 41.76 -30.42
C THR A 6 35.74 43.07 -29.59
N GLN A 7 36.49 44.04 -30.08
CA GLN A 7 36.69 45.33 -29.35
C GLN A 7 35.48 46.24 -29.39
N HIS A 8 34.65 46.21 -30.46
CA HIS A 8 33.42 47.01 -30.55
C HIS A 8 32.29 46.49 -29.66
N SER A 9 32.23 45.19 -29.38
CA SER A 9 31.25 44.56 -28.50
C SER A 9 31.53 44.93 -27.03
N ASN A 10 32.79 44.88 -26.60
CA ASN A 10 33.18 45.19 -25.21
C ASN A 10 33.03 46.71 -24.91
N ALA A 11 33.28 47.59 -25.85
CA ALA A 11 33.10 49.03 -25.65
C ALA A 11 31.62 49.46 -25.56
N LYS A 12 30.72 48.75 -26.25
CA LYS A 12 29.26 48.96 -26.12
C LYS A 12 28.74 48.42 -24.78
N ARG A 13 29.27 47.29 -24.30
CA ARG A 13 28.87 46.70 -23.02
C ARG A 13 29.33 47.60 -21.85
N LEU A 14 30.55 48.10 -21.85
CA LEU A 14 31.06 49.03 -20.83
C LEU A 14 30.33 50.37 -20.79
N ARG A 15 29.83 50.87 -21.95
CA ARG A 15 28.99 52.07 -22.01
C ARG A 15 27.57 51.86 -21.48
N LEU A 16 26.99 50.67 -21.67
CA LEU A 16 25.69 50.33 -21.11
C LEU A 16 25.78 50.14 -19.59
N GLU A 17 26.82 49.44 -19.09
CA GLU A 17 27.05 49.25 -17.67
C GLU A 17 27.29 50.57 -16.90
N LYS A 18 28.00 51.54 -17.52
CA LYS A 18 28.15 52.89 -16.94
C LYS A 18 26.87 53.70 -16.91
N ARG A 19 26.01 53.56 -17.92
CA ARG A 19 24.72 54.27 -18.01
C ARG A 19 23.70 53.74 -17.00
N MET A 20 23.72 52.40 -16.75
CA MET A 20 22.83 51.77 -15.80
C MET A 20 23.27 52.00 -14.33
N ALA A 21 24.55 52.24 -14.08
CA ALA A 21 25.05 52.63 -12.76
C ALA A 21 24.69 54.09 -12.38
N GLU A 22 24.42 54.94 -13.36
CA GLU A 22 24.00 56.35 -13.14
C GLU A 22 22.48 56.47 -12.93
N GLU A 23 21.67 55.47 -13.30
CA GLU A 23 20.19 55.48 -13.20
C GLU A 23 19.63 54.69 -12.02
N GLY A 24 20.47 54.08 -11.15
CA GLY A 24 20.02 53.41 -9.92
C GLY A 24 19.14 52.18 -10.12
N GLN A 25 19.20 51.54 -11.32
CA GLN A 25 18.48 50.30 -11.60
C GLN A 25 19.39 49.11 -11.37
N GLU A 26 18.92 48.15 -10.56
CA GLU A 26 19.60 46.87 -10.35
C GLU A 26 19.81 46.16 -11.70
N SER A 27 21.02 45.66 -11.94
CA SER A 27 21.35 44.88 -13.12
C SER A 27 20.42 43.66 -13.25
N PRO A 28 19.80 43.39 -14.41
CA PRO A 28 19.02 42.20 -14.58
C PRO A 28 19.94 40.98 -14.37
N ALA A 29 19.52 40.05 -13.49
CA ALA A 29 20.16 38.79 -13.26
C ALA A 29 20.44 38.10 -14.63
N CYS A 30 21.67 37.65 -14.81
CA CYS A 30 22.07 36.91 -16.00
C CYS A 30 21.12 35.71 -16.12
N GLU A 31 20.18 35.73 -17.07
CA GLU A 31 19.35 34.57 -17.38
C GLU A 31 20.24 33.45 -17.88
N VAL A 32 20.47 32.47 -17.00
CA VAL A 32 21.10 31.23 -17.37
C VAL A 32 20.07 30.42 -18.14
N TYR A 33 20.13 30.43 -19.43
CA TYR A 33 19.33 29.53 -20.27
C TYR A 33 19.77 28.09 -19.97
N ARG A 34 18.97 27.33 -19.23
CA ARG A 34 19.11 25.87 -19.18
C ARG A 34 18.75 25.33 -20.55
N VAL A 35 19.76 24.84 -21.26
CA VAL A 35 19.54 24.06 -22.48
C VAL A 35 18.93 22.73 -22.01
N GLU A 36 17.71 22.43 -22.41
CA GLU A 36 17.10 21.12 -22.17
C GLU A 36 18.01 20.04 -22.78
N GLU A 37 18.34 19.03 -21.98
CA GLU A 37 19.02 17.83 -22.46
C GLU A 37 18.13 17.19 -23.54
N ARG A 38 18.65 17.09 -24.78
CA ARG A 38 18.00 16.35 -25.85
C ARG A 38 18.58 14.95 -25.94
N PRO A 39 17.92 13.93 -25.35
CA PRO A 39 18.37 12.53 -25.40
C PRO A 39 18.63 12.04 -26.82
N GLU A 40 17.88 12.57 -27.80
CA GLU A 40 18.00 12.25 -29.23
C GLU A 40 19.37 12.56 -29.82
N HIS A 41 20.12 13.53 -29.30
CA HIS A 41 21.43 13.90 -29.84
C HIS A 41 22.46 12.82 -29.54
N GLY A 42 22.49 12.27 -28.34
CA GLY A 42 23.36 11.15 -27.97
C GLY A 42 23.10 9.90 -28.82
N MET A 43 21.82 9.57 -29.05
CA MET A 43 21.43 8.45 -29.89
C MET A 43 21.90 8.61 -31.36
N LYS A 44 21.80 9.81 -31.93
CA LYS A 44 22.29 10.09 -33.29
C LYS A 44 23.81 9.92 -33.42
N ILE A 45 24.56 10.33 -32.40
CA ILE A 45 26.03 10.13 -32.35
C ILE A 45 26.36 8.64 -32.32
N LEU A 46 25.72 7.87 -31.43
CA LEU A 46 25.94 6.42 -31.38
C LEU A 46 25.60 5.71 -32.69
N GLN A 47 24.48 6.04 -33.31
CA GLN A 47 24.11 5.51 -34.62
C GLN A 47 25.17 5.82 -35.69
N GLY A 48 25.71 7.04 -35.67
CA GLY A 48 26.81 7.43 -36.57
C GLY A 48 28.07 6.60 -36.33
N LEU A 49 28.47 6.43 -35.06
CA LEU A 49 29.64 5.62 -34.69
C LEU A 49 29.47 4.13 -35.02
N ASN A 50 28.27 3.58 -34.84
CA ASN A 50 27.98 2.21 -35.22
C ASN A 50 28.09 2.01 -36.75
N LYS A 51 27.59 2.98 -37.53
CA LYS A 51 27.74 2.96 -38.99
C LYS A 51 29.22 2.98 -39.40
N LEU A 52 30.04 3.86 -38.82
CA LEU A 52 31.47 3.91 -39.06
C LEU A 52 32.16 2.58 -38.73
N LYS A 53 31.81 1.94 -37.60
CA LYS A 53 32.32 0.61 -37.23
C LYS A 53 31.99 -0.44 -38.29
N ASN A 54 30.70 -0.48 -38.73
CA ASN A 54 30.24 -1.47 -39.71
C ASN A 54 30.90 -1.28 -41.08
N ASP A 55 31.11 -0.02 -41.49
CA ASP A 55 31.80 0.34 -42.71
C ASP A 55 33.35 0.24 -42.60
N LYS A 56 33.87 -0.16 -41.40
CA LYS A 56 35.32 -0.24 -41.06
C LYS A 56 36.07 1.07 -41.26
N ILE A 57 35.37 2.19 -41.11
CA ILE A 57 35.95 3.53 -41.28
C ILE A 57 36.47 4.02 -39.92
N LEU A 58 37.71 4.50 -39.89
CA LEU A 58 38.41 4.99 -38.69
C LEU A 58 38.61 3.95 -37.59
N CYS A 59 38.39 2.66 -37.85
CA CYS A 59 38.73 1.60 -36.90
C CYS A 59 40.26 1.49 -36.76
N ASP A 60 40.74 1.68 -35.57
CA ASP A 60 42.18 1.72 -35.24
C ASP A 60 42.66 0.54 -34.39
N VAL A 61 41.74 -0.39 -34.05
CA VAL A 61 42.01 -1.63 -33.30
C VAL A 61 41.12 -2.77 -33.77
N THR A 62 41.70 -3.98 -33.82
CA THR A 62 41.00 -5.24 -34.07
C THR A 62 41.10 -6.10 -32.82
N LEU A 63 39.96 -6.40 -32.18
CA LEU A 63 39.89 -7.33 -31.06
C LEU A 63 39.68 -8.75 -31.58
N ILE A 64 40.36 -9.73 -31.00
CA ILE A 64 40.27 -11.13 -31.40
C ILE A 64 39.80 -11.96 -30.20
N ALA A 65 38.69 -12.67 -30.34
CA ALA A 65 38.20 -13.63 -29.35
C ALA A 65 37.88 -14.95 -30.06
N GLU A 66 38.39 -16.07 -29.57
CA GLU A 66 38.21 -17.40 -30.15
C GLU A 66 38.48 -17.44 -31.66
N GLY A 67 39.50 -16.67 -32.10
CA GLY A 67 39.88 -16.58 -33.53
C GLY A 67 38.99 -15.68 -34.39
N HIS A 68 37.90 -15.13 -33.88
CA HIS A 68 37.02 -14.19 -34.57
C HIS A 68 37.52 -12.74 -34.40
N ARG A 69 37.39 -11.93 -35.43
CA ARG A 69 37.96 -10.57 -35.54
C ARG A 69 36.88 -9.51 -35.47
N PHE A 70 37.03 -8.54 -34.59
CA PHE A 70 36.08 -7.45 -34.38
C PHE A 70 36.78 -6.11 -34.50
N GLU A 71 36.42 -5.35 -35.51
CA GLU A 71 36.92 -3.99 -35.71
C GLU A 71 36.27 -3.02 -34.73
N ALA A 72 37.06 -2.11 -34.13
CA ALA A 72 36.56 -1.15 -33.16
C ALA A 72 37.37 0.15 -33.17
N HIS A 73 36.87 1.16 -32.43
CA HIS A 73 37.55 2.43 -32.22
C HIS A 73 38.10 2.49 -30.81
N ARG A 74 39.39 2.69 -30.64
CA ARG A 74 40.04 2.81 -29.31
C ARG A 74 39.38 3.87 -28.44
N VAL A 75 39.05 5.03 -28.99
CA VAL A 75 38.44 6.13 -28.28
C VAL A 75 37.10 5.72 -27.64
N ILE A 76 36.31 4.90 -28.32
CA ILE A 76 35.03 4.39 -27.83
C ILE A 76 35.27 3.38 -26.71
N LEU A 77 36.18 2.43 -26.91
CA LEU A 77 36.52 1.43 -25.89
C LEU A 77 37.07 2.07 -24.63
N VAL A 78 37.95 3.05 -24.73
CA VAL A 78 38.53 3.79 -23.59
C VAL A 78 37.49 4.62 -22.87
N SER A 79 36.47 5.12 -23.56
CA SER A 79 35.41 5.93 -22.94
C SER A 79 34.48 5.14 -22.02
N CYS A 80 34.33 3.82 -22.23
CA CYS A 80 33.38 2.97 -21.52
C CYS A 80 34.01 1.81 -20.71
N SER A 81 35.36 1.61 -20.82
CA SER A 81 36.06 0.50 -20.17
C SER A 81 37.37 0.96 -19.52
N ASP A 82 37.49 0.70 -18.23
CA ASP A 82 38.73 0.97 -17.50
C ASP A 82 39.85 0.00 -17.89
N TYR A 83 39.51 -1.23 -18.28
CA TYR A 83 40.45 -2.20 -18.82
C TYR A 83 41.10 -1.67 -20.11
N PHE A 84 40.33 -1.23 -21.11
CA PHE A 84 40.85 -0.65 -22.34
C PHE A 84 41.53 0.70 -22.10
N ARG A 85 41.04 1.49 -21.15
CA ARG A 85 41.70 2.74 -20.78
C ARG A 85 43.12 2.47 -20.28
N SER A 86 43.27 1.54 -19.37
CA SER A 86 44.60 1.16 -18.83
C SER A 86 45.50 0.58 -19.92
N MET A 87 44.96 -0.29 -20.80
CA MET A 87 45.69 -0.93 -21.89
C MET A 87 46.23 0.08 -22.91
N PHE A 88 45.42 1.06 -23.31
CA PHE A 88 45.82 1.98 -24.40
C PHE A 88 46.50 3.25 -23.95
N THR A 89 46.46 3.62 -22.64
CA THR A 89 47.06 4.85 -22.12
C THR A 89 48.30 4.65 -21.26
N SER A 90 48.58 3.42 -20.79
CA SER A 90 49.69 3.13 -19.83
C SER A 90 51.04 2.82 -20.49
N GLY A 91 51.18 2.93 -21.78
CA GLY A 91 52.42 2.61 -22.50
C GLY A 91 52.78 1.12 -22.59
N MET A 92 51.81 0.24 -22.36
CA MET A 92 51.95 -1.21 -22.54
C MET A 92 52.21 -1.56 -24.00
N ARG A 93 52.70 -2.77 -24.29
CA ARG A 93 52.92 -3.24 -25.66
C ARG A 93 51.69 -3.15 -26.52
N GLU A 94 50.54 -3.44 -25.95
CA GLU A 94 49.20 -3.45 -26.58
C GLU A 94 48.76 -2.06 -27.02
N SER A 95 49.29 -0.99 -26.39
CA SER A 95 48.97 0.39 -26.78
C SER A 95 49.34 0.73 -28.23
N ASN A 96 50.35 0.04 -28.81
CA ASN A 96 50.82 0.23 -30.17
C ASN A 96 50.40 -0.91 -31.14
N GLN A 97 49.78 -1.97 -30.62
CA GLN A 97 49.35 -3.11 -31.46
C GLN A 97 47.99 -2.83 -32.10
N ARG A 98 47.86 -3.14 -33.37
CA ARG A 98 46.58 -3.03 -34.09
C ARG A 98 45.64 -4.20 -33.81
N GLU A 99 46.19 -5.38 -33.50
CA GLU A 99 45.47 -6.61 -33.23
C GLU A 99 45.70 -7.02 -31.77
N ILE A 100 44.63 -7.27 -31.04
CA ILE A 100 44.65 -7.63 -29.60
C ILE A 100 43.86 -8.91 -29.42
N GLU A 101 44.51 -9.95 -28.94
CA GLU A 101 43.88 -11.21 -28.59
C GLU A 101 43.36 -11.15 -27.16
N LEU A 102 42.04 -11.32 -26.97
CA LEU A 102 41.37 -11.35 -25.68
C LEU A 102 41.18 -12.80 -25.25
N LYS A 103 41.92 -13.24 -24.24
CA LYS A 103 41.84 -14.59 -23.70
C LYS A 103 40.74 -14.73 -22.68
N GLY A 104 40.00 -15.85 -22.68
CA GLY A 104 38.96 -16.13 -21.71
C GLY A 104 37.64 -15.39 -21.92
N ILE A 105 37.45 -14.83 -23.13
CA ILE A 105 36.24 -14.18 -23.58
C ILE A 105 35.68 -14.95 -24.78
N THR A 106 34.40 -15.32 -24.73
CA THR A 106 33.73 -15.98 -25.83
C THR A 106 33.50 -15.03 -27.01
N CYS A 107 33.51 -15.57 -28.22
CA CYS A 107 33.21 -14.80 -29.42
C CYS A 107 31.88 -14.06 -29.31
N LYS A 108 30.83 -14.75 -28.85
CA LYS A 108 29.48 -14.24 -28.67
C LYS A 108 29.38 -13.17 -27.58
N GLY A 109 30.07 -13.39 -26.45
CA GLY A 109 30.14 -12.40 -25.36
C GLY A 109 30.79 -11.09 -25.81
N LEU A 110 31.88 -11.15 -26.58
CA LEU A 110 32.53 -9.96 -27.12
C LEU A 110 31.64 -9.27 -28.17
N GLU A 111 31.05 -10.01 -29.11
CA GLU A 111 30.15 -9.49 -30.14
C GLU A 111 29.01 -8.68 -29.55
N LYS A 112 28.28 -9.28 -28.59
CA LYS A 112 27.16 -8.64 -27.92
C LYS A 112 27.57 -7.47 -27.04
N THR A 113 28.70 -7.56 -26.35
CA THR A 113 29.29 -6.45 -25.60
C THR A 113 29.56 -5.26 -26.48
N LEU A 114 30.20 -5.46 -27.64
CA LEU A 114 30.45 -4.41 -28.64
C LEU A 114 29.14 -3.86 -29.24
N GLU A 115 28.14 -4.72 -29.49
CA GLU A 115 26.82 -4.30 -29.97
C GLU A 115 26.19 -3.31 -28.98
N ILE A 116 26.17 -3.64 -27.67
CA ILE A 116 25.62 -2.76 -26.65
C ILE A 116 26.40 -1.45 -26.53
N ILE A 117 27.74 -1.48 -26.57
CA ILE A 117 28.58 -0.28 -26.53
C ILE A 117 28.22 0.70 -27.66
N TYR A 118 27.98 0.20 -28.91
CA TYR A 118 27.76 1.04 -30.08
C TYR A 118 26.28 1.37 -30.34
N THR A 119 25.31 0.65 -29.71
CA THR A 119 23.88 0.83 -30.02
C THR A 119 23.02 1.08 -28.79
N SER A 120 23.54 0.82 -27.60
CA SER A 120 22.78 0.78 -26.32
C SER A 120 21.62 -0.24 -26.32
N THR A 121 21.56 -1.13 -27.28
CA THR A 121 20.52 -2.17 -27.44
C THR A 121 21.14 -3.45 -27.94
N THR A 122 20.57 -4.59 -27.61
CA THR A 122 20.89 -5.89 -28.20
C THR A 122 19.71 -6.85 -28.02
N THR A 123 19.68 -7.92 -28.79
CA THR A 123 18.81 -9.07 -28.57
C THR A 123 19.65 -10.19 -27.99
N LEU A 124 19.23 -10.71 -26.82
CA LEU A 124 19.87 -11.82 -26.15
C LEU A 124 18.94 -13.03 -26.21
N GLU A 125 19.47 -14.18 -26.61
CA GLU A 125 18.72 -15.43 -26.71
C GLU A 125 19.29 -16.44 -25.69
N GLY A 126 18.42 -17.08 -24.90
CA GLY A 126 18.81 -18.11 -23.96
C GLY A 126 19.94 -17.69 -23.01
N ASP A 127 21.05 -18.40 -23.08
CA ASP A 127 22.19 -18.25 -22.16
C ASP A 127 23.18 -17.14 -22.56
N ASP A 128 22.89 -16.40 -23.64
CA ASP A 128 23.77 -15.31 -24.15
C ASP A 128 24.11 -14.28 -23.07
N ILE A 129 23.19 -14.04 -22.14
CA ILE A 129 23.38 -13.06 -21.07
C ILE A 129 24.56 -13.42 -20.16
N PHE A 130 24.84 -14.70 -19.95
CA PHE A 130 25.97 -15.15 -19.13
C PHE A 130 27.30 -14.86 -19.81
N ASP A 131 27.40 -15.10 -21.12
CA ASP A 131 28.58 -14.78 -21.94
C ASP A 131 28.85 -13.27 -21.96
N VAL A 132 27.80 -12.46 -22.09
CA VAL A 132 27.91 -10.98 -22.11
C VAL A 132 28.35 -10.47 -20.76
N ILE A 133 27.80 -10.96 -19.65
CA ILE A 133 28.22 -10.58 -18.30
C ILE A 133 29.68 -10.94 -18.06
N ALA A 134 30.09 -12.15 -18.46
CA ALA A 134 31.48 -12.61 -18.35
C ALA A 134 32.43 -11.67 -19.11
N ALA A 135 32.11 -11.38 -20.37
CA ALA A 135 32.90 -10.48 -21.19
C ALA A 135 32.94 -9.05 -20.67
N ALA A 136 31.78 -8.49 -20.31
CA ALA A 136 31.67 -7.12 -19.80
C ALA A 136 32.42 -6.94 -18.48
N THR A 137 32.36 -7.91 -17.57
CA THR A 137 33.06 -7.89 -16.30
C THR A 137 34.57 -8.02 -16.50
N HIS A 138 35.02 -8.94 -17.36
CA HIS A 138 36.43 -9.11 -17.67
C HIS A 138 37.02 -7.84 -18.31
N LEU A 139 36.27 -7.21 -19.21
CA LEU A 139 36.66 -5.99 -19.91
C LEU A 139 36.33 -4.72 -19.11
N GLN A 140 35.78 -4.82 -17.92
CA GLN A 140 35.39 -3.70 -17.07
C GLN A 140 34.55 -2.63 -17.79
N VAL A 141 33.52 -3.08 -18.53
CA VAL A 141 32.62 -2.21 -19.30
C VAL A 141 31.39 -1.91 -18.47
N THR A 142 31.47 -0.91 -17.59
CA THR A 142 30.40 -0.54 -16.64
C THR A 142 29.03 -0.37 -17.31
N PRO A 143 28.86 0.35 -18.44
CA PRO A 143 27.54 0.51 -19.09
C PRO A 143 26.90 -0.81 -19.54
N VAL A 144 27.70 -1.81 -19.93
CA VAL A 144 27.20 -3.13 -20.33
C VAL A 144 26.84 -3.96 -19.10
N ILE A 145 27.62 -3.87 -18.02
CA ILE A 145 27.29 -4.51 -16.74
C ILE A 145 25.93 -4.01 -16.24
N GLU A 146 25.72 -2.69 -16.21
CA GLU A 146 24.44 -2.08 -15.79
C GLU A 146 23.26 -2.47 -16.72
N PHE A 147 23.52 -2.60 -18.04
CA PHE A 147 22.54 -3.10 -18.98
C PHE A 147 22.16 -4.55 -18.68
N CYS A 148 23.16 -5.40 -18.45
CA CYS A 148 22.95 -6.79 -18.08
C CYS A 148 22.21 -6.91 -16.75
N GLU A 149 22.58 -6.17 -15.71
CA GLU A 149 21.88 -6.19 -14.41
C GLU A 149 20.38 -5.87 -14.55
N ARG A 150 20.03 -4.90 -15.37
CA ARG A 150 18.61 -4.54 -15.61
C ARG A 150 17.82 -5.61 -16.35
N ASN A 151 18.47 -6.36 -17.23
CA ASN A 151 17.81 -7.36 -18.10
C ASN A 151 18.07 -8.80 -17.64
N PHE A 152 19.01 -9.00 -16.69
CA PHE A 152 19.48 -10.31 -16.24
C PHE A 152 18.35 -11.25 -15.84
N LEU A 153 17.35 -10.74 -15.14
CA LEU A 153 16.27 -11.54 -14.58
C LEU A 153 15.10 -11.80 -15.56
N SER A 154 15.10 -11.22 -16.74
CA SER A 154 14.00 -11.34 -17.70
C SER A 154 13.77 -12.77 -18.23
N GLY A 155 14.82 -13.60 -18.22
CA GLY A 155 14.76 -15.02 -18.63
C GLY A 155 14.67 -16.01 -17.45
N MET A 156 14.61 -15.52 -16.20
CA MET A 156 14.62 -16.37 -15.01
C MET A 156 13.27 -17.04 -14.78
N ASN A 157 13.31 -18.33 -14.50
CA ASN A 157 12.14 -19.14 -14.15
C ASN A 157 12.51 -20.19 -13.09
N VAL A 158 11.54 -20.96 -12.63
CA VAL A 158 11.72 -21.97 -11.56
C VAL A 158 12.67 -23.13 -11.91
N ASN A 159 12.99 -23.33 -13.19
CA ASN A 159 13.89 -24.39 -13.62
C ASN A 159 15.35 -23.94 -13.74
N ASN A 160 15.59 -22.63 -13.96
CA ASN A 160 16.93 -22.10 -14.20
C ASN A 160 17.42 -21.08 -13.14
N PHE A 161 16.61 -20.75 -12.13
CA PHE A 161 16.94 -19.73 -11.12
C PHE A 161 18.28 -19.99 -10.41
N TYR A 162 18.69 -21.24 -10.28
CA TYR A 162 19.94 -21.62 -9.62
C TYR A 162 21.17 -21.15 -10.41
N ASP A 163 21.13 -21.21 -11.74
CA ASP A 163 22.20 -20.73 -12.62
C ASP A 163 22.34 -19.21 -12.51
N PHE A 164 21.20 -18.53 -12.40
CA PHE A 164 21.17 -17.09 -12.14
C PHE A 164 21.77 -16.72 -10.78
N ILE A 165 21.49 -17.52 -9.73
CA ILE A 165 22.12 -17.32 -8.39
C ILE A 165 23.64 -17.46 -8.49
N ASN A 166 24.13 -18.53 -9.12
CA ASN A 166 25.56 -18.81 -9.23
C ASN A 166 26.28 -17.71 -10.01
N THR A 167 25.69 -17.27 -11.10
CA THR A 167 26.25 -16.16 -11.93
C THR A 167 26.23 -14.84 -11.15
N ALA A 168 25.14 -14.49 -10.51
CA ALA A 168 25.05 -13.27 -9.71
C ALA A 168 26.04 -13.24 -8.55
N LYS A 169 26.32 -14.42 -7.91
CA LYS A 169 27.34 -14.55 -6.90
C LYS A 169 28.75 -14.43 -7.48
N LEU A 170 29.03 -15.11 -8.59
CA LEU A 170 30.33 -15.08 -9.28
C LEU A 170 30.74 -13.65 -9.64
N TYR A 171 29.79 -12.85 -10.14
CA TYR A 171 30.04 -11.48 -10.58
C TYR A 171 29.65 -10.42 -9.55
N SER A 172 29.37 -10.82 -8.28
CA SER A 172 29.04 -9.91 -7.18
C SER A 172 27.88 -8.94 -7.46
N MET A 173 26.87 -9.38 -8.21
CA MET A 173 25.71 -8.59 -8.63
C MET A 173 24.70 -8.45 -7.48
N THR A 174 24.98 -7.56 -6.52
CA THR A 174 24.20 -7.45 -5.29
C THR A 174 22.73 -7.09 -5.50
N ASN A 175 22.41 -6.26 -6.50
CA ASN A 175 21.02 -5.90 -6.82
C ASN A 175 20.26 -7.07 -7.45
N ALA A 176 20.92 -7.84 -8.33
CA ALA A 176 20.34 -9.05 -8.90
C ALA A 176 20.03 -10.10 -7.82
N LEU A 177 20.95 -10.33 -6.88
CA LEU A 177 20.74 -11.26 -5.75
C LEU A 177 19.50 -10.88 -4.92
N LYS A 178 19.30 -9.60 -4.60
CA LYS A 178 18.09 -9.14 -3.89
C LYS A 178 16.81 -9.41 -4.69
N GLN A 179 16.83 -9.21 -6.00
CA GLN A 179 15.67 -9.49 -6.86
C GLN A 179 15.42 -11.00 -7.01
N ILE A 180 16.47 -11.81 -7.03
CA ILE A 180 16.37 -13.28 -7.01
C ILE A 180 15.73 -13.74 -5.69
N ASP A 181 16.10 -13.18 -4.53
CA ASP A 181 15.46 -13.50 -3.26
C ASP A 181 13.94 -13.18 -3.29
N VAL A 182 13.55 -12.06 -3.92
CA VAL A 182 12.13 -11.73 -4.14
C VAL A 182 11.45 -12.74 -5.09
N PHE A 183 12.13 -13.17 -6.13
CA PHE A 183 11.62 -14.20 -7.05
C PHE A 183 11.42 -15.53 -6.33
N ILE A 184 12.39 -15.98 -5.53
CA ILE A 184 12.29 -17.20 -4.73
C ILE A 184 11.09 -17.11 -3.78
N ALA A 185 10.91 -15.98 -3.09
CA ALA A 185 9.79 -15.79 -2.17
C ALA A 185 8.43 -15.87 -2.88
N ARG A 186 8.31 -15.33 -4.09
CA ARG A 186 7.07 -15.38 -4.88
C ARG A 186 6.75 -16.77 -5.45
N ASN A 187 7.79 -17.54 -5.78
CA ASN A 187 7.66 -18.83 -6.46
C ASN A 187 8.03 -20.03 -5.56
N LEU A 188 8.06 -19.84 -4.23
CA LEU A 188 8.52 -20.88 -3.29
C LEU A 188 7.68 -22.15 -3.38
N ARG A 189 6.36 -22.04 -3.63
CA ARG A 189 5.45 -23.17 -3.82
C ARG A 189 5.83 -23.99 -5.05
N GLU A 190 6.10 -23.31 -6.16
CA GLU A 190 6.47 -23.94 -7.43
C GLU A 190 7.86 -24.59 -7.33
N ILE A 191 8.83 -23.90 -6.70
CA ILE A 191 10.18 -24.45 -6.43
C ILE A 191 10.10 -25.74 -5.59
N SER A 192 9.22 -25.76 -4.59
CA SER A 192 8.98 -26.98 -3.79
C SER A 192 8.36 -28.10 -4.62
N LYS A 193 7.35 -27.81 -5.46
CA LYS A 193 6.70 -28.80 -6.33
C LYS A 193 7.63 -29.40 -7.37
N GLU A 194 8.52 -28.61 -7.94
CA GLU A 194 9.54 -29.08 -8.92
C GLU A 194 10.68 -29.88 -8.26
N GLY A 195 10.70 -30.00 -6.93
CA GLY A 195 11.71 -30.76 -6.20
C GLY A 195 13.10 -30.10 -6.16
N THR A 196 13.20 -28.84 -6.54
CA THR A 196 14.45 -28.06 -6.57
C THR A 196 14.75 -27.32 -5.27
N LEU A 197 13.93 -27.53 -4.24
CA LEU A 197 14.04 -26.89 -2.92
C LEU A 197 15.41 -27.08 -2.25
N HIS A 198 16.06 -28.24 -2.49
CA HIS A 198 17.39 -28.57 -1.97
C HIS A 198 18.52 -27.68 -2.52
N LEU A 199 18.28 -26.96 -3.62
CA LEU A 199 19.24 -26.03 -4.21
C LEU A 199 19.33 -24.70 -3.45
N LEU A 200 18.32 -24.40 -2.62
CA LEU A 200 18.31 -23.18 -1.82
C LEU A 200 19.26 -23.29 -0.63
N THR A 201 20.11 -22.30 -0.46
CA THR A 201 20.98 -22.21 0.72
C THR A 201 20.20 -21.77 1.95
N TYR A 202 20.78 -21.96 3.14
CA TYR A 202 20.21 -21.49 4.40
C TYR A 202 19.88 -19.99 4.38
N ASP A 203 20.82 -19.15 3.92
CA ASP A 203 20.61 -17.70 3.87
C ASP A 203 19.47 -17.30 2.93
N GLN A 204 19.32 -18.02 1.80
CA GLN A 204 18.20 -17.80 0.89
C GLN A 204 16.86 -18.18 1.50
N MET A 205 16.80 -19.28 2.25
CA MET A 205 15.60 -19.65 3.01
C MET A 205 15.28 -18.60 4.07
N VAL A 206 16.30 -18.12 4.82
CA VAL A 206 16.12 -17.03 5.80
C VAL A 206 15.59 -15.77 5.12
N ASN A 207 16.19 -15.34 4.00
CA ASN A 207 15.76 -14.15 3.25
C ASN A 207 14.33 -14.31 2.73
N CYS A 208 13.99 -15.49 2.21
CA CYS A 208 12.65 -15.81 1.73
C CYS A 208 11.63 -15.71 2.88
N LEU A 209 11.92 -16.33 4.05
CA LEU A 209 11.04 -16.31 5.21
C LEU A 209 10.91 -14.92 5.88
N HIS A 210 11.83 -14.00 5.67
CA HIS A 210 11.70 -12.59 6.07
C HIS A 210 10.94 -11.74 5.06
N SER A 211 10.73 -12.23 3.85
CA SER A 211 10.14 -11.44 2.76
C SER A 211 8.64 -11.23 2.95
N ASP A 212 8.19 -9.98 2.87
CA ASP A 212 6.77 -9.62 2.79
C ASP A 212 6.15 -9.94 1.41
N ARG A 213 6.94 -10.50 0.47
CA ARG A 213 6.47 -10.97 -0.84
C ARG A 213 6.13 -12.46 -0.87
N LEU A 214 6.23 -13.14 0.26
CA LEU A 214 5.89 -14.54 0.41
C LEU A 214 4.36 -14.68 0.58
N CYS A 215 3.66 -14.89 -0.54
CA CYS A 215 2.20 -14.96 -0.61
C CYS A 215 1.68 -16.39 -0.45
N LEU A 216 1.97 -17.00 0.69
CA LEU A 216 1.54 -18.36 1.06
C LEU A 216 0.89 -18.37 2.43
N LYS A 217 0.00 -19.36 2.67
CA LYS A 217 -0.51 -19.63 4.03
C LYS A 217 0.64 -20.11 4.92
N GLU A 218 0.67 -19.70 6.19
CA GLU A 218 1.77 -20.07 7.09
C GLU A 218 1.90 -21.58 7.31
N ILE A 219 0.83 -22.35 7.19
CA ILE A 219 0.91 -23.82 7.21
C ILE A 219 1.67 -24.36 6.00
N GLU A 220 1.51 -23.81 4.81
CA GLU A 220 2.27 -24.21 3.63
C GLU A 220 3.74 -23.82 3.79
N ILE A 221 4.01 -22.61 4.32
CA ILE A 221 5.37 -22.16 4.65
C ILE A 221 6.03 -23.13 5.63
N PHE A 222 5.28 -23.58 6.65
CA PHE A 222 5.76 -24.59 7.58
C PHE A 222 6.14 -25.89 6.87
N HIS A 223 5.26 -26.44 6.02
CA HIS A 223 5.53 -27.68 5.30
C HIS A 223 6.76 -27.58 4.39
N ILE A 224 6.87 -26.51 3.61
CA ILE A 224 8.01 -26.28 2.71
C ILE A 224 9.32 -26.11 3.51
N THR A 225 9.28 -25.33 4.60
CA THR A 225 10.45 -25.11 5.45
C THR A 225 10.89 -26.40 6.13
N TRP A 226 9.93 -27.23 6.58
CA TRP A 226 10.18 -28.54 7.16
C TRP A 226 10.76 -29.52 6.16
N GLU A 227 10.25 -29.53 4.91
CA GLU A 227 10.80 -30.33 3.82
C GLU A 227 12.24 -29.91 3.51
N TRP A 228 12.50 -28.61 3.37
CA TRP A 228 13.85 -28.09 3.17
C TRP A 228 14.81 -28.53 4.28
N TYR A 229 14.37 -28.46 5.53
CA TYR A 229 15.16 -28.92 6.67
C TYR A 229 15.49 -30.43 6.58
N ARG A 230 14.52 -31.24 6.18
CA ARG A 230 14.73 -32.70 6.01
C ARG A 230 15.74 -33.02 4.90
N LEU A 231 15.74 -32.26 3.82
CA LEU A 231 16.66 -32.44 2.69
C LEU A 231 18.09 -31.99 3.03
N ASN A 232 18.25 -31.04 3.95
CA ASN A 232 19.53 -30.43 4.32
C ASN A 232 19.96 -30.74 5.77
N SER A 233 19.66 -31.93 6.29
CA SER A 233 19.56 -32.35 7.68
C SER A 233 20.82 -32.32 8.56
N ASN A 234 21.87 -31.57 8.26
CA ASN A 234 23.10 -31.55 9.05
C ASN A 234 23.25 -30.35 10.03
N GLN A 235 22.18 -29.56 10.28
CA GLN A 235 22.30 -28.33 11.03
C GLN A 235 21.11 -28.06 11.96
N ASP A 236 21.05 -28.80 13.07
CA ASP A 236 19.94 -28.70 14.05
C ASP A 236 19.76 -27.29 14.66
N GLU A 237 20.84 -26.52 14.79
CA GLU A 237 20.79 -25.14 15.32
C GLU A 237 20.13 -24.16 14.34
N GLN A 238 20.35 -24.37 13.04
CA GLN A 238 19.71 -23.59 11.98
C GLN A 238 18.21 -23.86 11.85
N ALA A 239 17.76 -25.08 12.20
CA ALA A 239 16.34 -25.42 12.20
C ALA A 239 15.53 -24.56 13.17
N ASN A 240 16.03 -24.36 14.39
CA ASN A 240 15.34 -23.53 15.40
C ASN A 240 15.15 -22.10 14.88
N ARG A 241 16.19 -21.54 14.23
CA ARG A 241 16.12 -20.20 13.68
C ARG A 241 15.16 -20.10 12.49
N LEU A 242 15.16 -21.08 11.56
CA LEU A 242 14.19 -21.08 10.46
C LEU A 242 12.76 -21.20 10.97
N MET A 243 12.50 -22.13 11.90
CA MET A 243 11.17 -22.30 12.48
C MET A 243 10.70 -21.05 13.23
N SER A 244 11.60 -20.29 13.89
CA SER A 244 11.23 -19.05 14.56
C SER A 244 10.77 -17.94 13.61
N LEU A 245 11.02 -18.06 12.31
CA LEU A 245 10.57 -17.13 11.28
C LEU A 245 9.15 -17.44 10.78
N ILE A 246 8.60 -18.59 11.13
CA ILE A 246 7.23 -18.98 10.79
C ILE A 246 6.27 -18.29 11.77
N ARG A 247 5.24 -17.68 11.24
CA ARG A 247 4.22 -16.96 12.02
C ARG A 247 3.15 -17.93 12.51
N PHE A 248 3.50 -18.82 13.45
CA PHE A 248 2.59 -19.86 13.97
C PHE A 248 1.22 -19.36 14.43
N PRO A 249 1.06 -18.15 15.03
CA PRO A 249 -0.25 -17.60 15.35
C PRO A 249 -1.16 -17.36 14.13
N LEU A 250 -0.62 -17.38 12.90
CA LEU A 250 -1.37 -17.28 11.64
C LEU A 250 -1.72 -18.64 11.03
N ILE A 251 -1.38 -19.75 11.69
CA ILE A 251 -1.84 -21.10 11.35
C ILE A 251 -3.10 -21.37 12.17
N ASN A 252 -4.15 -21.91 11.53
CA ASN A 252 -5.38 -22.20 12.26
C ASN A 252 -5.15 -23.29 13.33
N PRO A 253 -5.93 -23.30 14.42
CA PRO A 253 -5.72 -24.23 15.54
C PRO A 253 -5.75 -25.72 15.13
N THR A 254 -6.59 -26.08 14.17
CA THR A 254 -6.69 -27.46 13.68
C THR A 254 -5.40 -27.89 13.00
N ASP A 255 -4.86 -27.05 12.11
CA ASP A 255 -3.59 -27.32 11.42
C ASP A 255 -2.39 -27.31 12.37
N LEU A 256 -2.40 -26.44 13.40
CA LEU A 256 -1.37 -26.44 14.45
C LEU A 256 -1.31 -27.78 15.16
N VAL A 257 -2.48 -28.36 15.51
CA VAL A 257 -2.55 -29.65 16.22
C VAL A 257 -2.23 -30.80 15.28
N GLN A 258 -2.86 -30.83 14.09
CA GLN A 258 -2.79 -31.98 13.20
C GLN A 258 -1.47 -32.08 12.41
N HIS A 259 -0.85 -30.94 12.08
CA HIS A 259 0.30 -30.91 11.18
C HIS A 259 1.58 -30.42 11.85
N VAL A 260 1.51 -29.46 12.78
CA VAL A 260 2.71 -28.92 13.42
C VAL A 260 3.06 -29.69 14.68
N GLN A 261 2.10 -29.85 15.60
CA GLN A 261 2.30 -30.58 16.86
C GLN A 261 2.54 -32.06 16.64
N ALA A 262 2.01 -32.66 15.57
CA ALA A 262 2.23 -34.04 15.20
C ALA A 262 3.67 -34.36 14.74
N VAL A 263 4.49 -33.33 14.51
CA VAL A 263 5.91 -33.51 14.17
C VAL A 263 6.72 -33.64 15.46
N ASP A 264 7.20 -34.85 15.77
CA ASP A 264 7.90 -35.17 17.03
C ASP A 264 9.00 -34.15 17.36
N LYS A 265 9.87 -33.81 16.40
CA LYS A 265 10.97 -32.84 16.59
C LYS A 265 10.49 -31.44 17.00
N MET A 266 9.28 -31.04 16.61
CA MET A 266 8.70 -29.76 17.03
C MET A 266 8.34 -29.77 18.52
N MET A 267 8.00 -30.93 19.06
CA MET A 267 7.60 -31.09 20.47
C MET A 267 8.75 -31.56 21.37
N GLU A 268 9.78 -32.16 20.82
CA GLU A 268 10.99 -32.61 21.56
C GLU A 268 11.86 -31.39 21.99
N LYS A 269 12.03 -30.41 21.10
CA LYS A 269 12.85 -29.22 21.38
C LYS A 269 12.06 -28.18 22.19
N PRO A 270 12.54 -27.75 23.37
CA PRO A 270 11.80 -26.84 24.26
C PRO A 270 11.41 -25.52 23.60
N GLU A 271 12.32 -24.93 22.79
CA GLU A 271 12.10 -23.65 22.12
C GLU A 271 10.97 -23.75 21.09
N LEU A 272 11.00 -24.79 20.24
CA LEU A 272 9.98 -25.01 19.21
C LEU A 272 8.63 -25.34 19.84
N ARG A 273 8.62 -26.21 20.86
CA ARG A 273 7.40 -26.51 21.62
C ARG A 273 6.79 -25.26 22.24
N GLN A 274 7.60 -24.36 22.79
CA GLN A 274 7.10 -23.11 23.35
C GLN A 274 6.44 -22.23 22.27
N MET A 275 6.97 -22.16 21.06
CA MET A 275 6.37 -21.42 19.94
C MET A 275 5.00 -21.99 19.56
N VAL A 276 4.88 -23.31 19.46
CA VAL A 276 3.60 -23.99 19.14
C VAL A 276 2.57 -23.72 20.24
N LEU A 277 2.97 -23.88 21.51
CA LEU A 277 2.07 -23.63 22.65
C LEU A 277 1.65 -22.16 22.76
N ALA A 278 2.56 -21.22 22.48
CA ALA A 278 2.23 -19.79 22.42
C ALA A 278 1.20 -19.50 21.32
N ALA A 279 1.34 -20.10 20.13
CA ALA A 279 0.38 -19.97 19.05
C ALA A 279 -0.99 -20.58 19.41
N LEU A 280 -1.03 -21.74 20.06
CA LEU A 280 -2.28 -22.33 20.53
C LEU A 280 -2.95 -21.43 21.59
N ASN A 281 -2.18 -20.91 22.54
CA ASN A 281 -2.69 -19.98 23.55
C ASN A 281 -3.25 -18.70 22.93
N TYR A 282 -2.63 -18.17 21.87
CA TYR A 282 -3.11 -17.03 21.10
C TYR A 282 -4.54 -17.26 20.55
N HIS A 283 -4.85 -18.50 20.14
CA HIS A 283 -6.17 -18.87 19.64
C HIS A 283 -7.20 -19.15 20.75
N VAL A 284 -6.75 -19.51 21.95
CA VAL A 284 -7.65 -19.80 23.09
C VAL A 284 -8.36 -18.54 23.60
N VAL A 285 -7.73 -17.36 23.44
CA VAL A 285 -8.25 -16.08 23.91
C VAL A 285 -8.48 -15.11 22.74
N PRO A 286 -9.49 -15.36 21.87
CA PRO A 286 -9.65 -14.60 20.64
C PRO A 286 -9.82 -13.09 20.85
N HIS A 287 -10.54 -12.67 21.88
CA HIS A 287 -10.84 -11.26 22.13
C HIS A 287 -9.58 -10.40 22.39
N SER A 288 -8.49 -10.99 22.91
CA SER A 288 -7.24 -10.28 23.19
C SER A 288 -6.27 -10.24 21.99
N GLN A 289 -6.52 -11.01 20.93
CA GLN A 289 -5.66 -11.07 19.72
C GLN A 289 -5.33 -9.68 19.13
N PRO A 290 -6.25 -8.71 19.08
CA PRO A 290 -5.96 -7.38 18.55
C PRO A 290 -4.93 -6.59 19.36
N LEU A 291 -4.61 -6.99 20.58
CA LEU A 291 -3.60 -6.35 21.42
C LEU A 291 -2.18 -6.80 21.09
N ASP A 292 -2.03 -7.99 20.48
CA ASP A 292 -0.73 -8.49 20.01
C ASP A 292 -0.46 -7.99 18.59
N ASN A 293 0.35 -6.95 18.50
CA ASN A 293 0.78 -6.35 17.23
C ASN A 293 2.23 -6.75 16.87
N SER A 294 2.67 -7.93 17.31
CA SER A 294 3.98 -8.47 16.97
C SER A 294 4.07 -8.85 15.48
N VAL A 295 5.29 -8.93 14.96
CA VAL A 295 5.52 -9.39 13.57
C VAL A 295 4.90 -10.78 13.32
N ASN A 296 4.85 -11.64 14.36
CA ASN A 296 4.34 -13.00 14.24
C ASN A 296 2.81 -13.08 14.06
N THR A 297 2.09 -12.00 14.36
CA THR A 297 0.63 -11.91 14.23
C THR A 297 0.17 -11.08 13.02
N GLN A 298 1.11 -10.45 12.32
CA GLN A 298 0.83 -9.66 11.12
C GLN A 298 0.89 -10.51 9.85
N LEU A 299 0.05 -10.19 8.87
CA LEU A 299 0.12 -10.80 7.53
C LEU A 299 1.42 -10.41 6.81
N ARG A 300 2.05 -11.35 6.09
CA ARG A 300 3.23 -11.08 5.26
C ARG A 300 2.86 -10.33 4.00
N CYS A 301 1.98 -10.94 3.22
CA CYS A 301 1.52 -10.40 1.96
C CYS A 301 0.05 -10.05 2.09
N PHE A 302 -0.27 -8.78 1.87
CA PHE A 302 -1.65 -8.30 1.96
C PHE A 302 -1.89 -7.19 0.94
N MET A 303 -3.15 -7.06 0.57
CA MET A 303 -3.65 -5.89 -0.13
C MET A 303 -4.60 -5.12 0.77
N GLU A 304 -4.41 -3.81 0.86
CA GLU A 304 -5.38 -2.95 1.52
C GLU A 304 -6.56 -2.74 0.57
N ARG A 305 -7.76 -3.03 1.08
CA ARG A 305 -9.01 -3.02 0.33
C ARG A 305 -10.07 -2.19 1.04
N LEU A 306 -10.92 -1.54 0.25
CA LEU A 306 -12.15 -0.96 0.75
C LEU A 306 -13.20 -2.05 0.95
N ALA A 307 -13.88 -2.04 2.08
CA ALA A 307 -14.97 -2.96 2.36
C ALA A 307 -16.25 -2.21 2.74
N SER A 308 -17.39 -2.66 2.20
CA SER A 308 -18.72 -2.26 2.66
C SER A 308 -19.34 -3.37 3.48
N VAL A 309 -20.00 -3.03 4.57
CA VAL A 309 -20.52 -3.97 5.56
C VAL A 309 -22.01 -3.73 5.74
N GLY A 310 -22.84 -4.72 5.47
CA GLY A 310 -24.28 -4.68 5.69
C GLY A 310 -24.99 -3.52 5.00
N GLY A 311 -25.93 -2.87 5.69
CA GLY A 311 -26.74 -1.77 5.18
C GLY A 311 -28.15 -2.18 4.77
N ARG A 312 -28.95 -1.20 4.33
CA ARG A 312 -30.30 -1.43 3.81
C ARG A 312 -30.49 -0.85 2.41
N GLU A 313 -31.23 -1.54 1.59
CA GLU A 313 -31.76 -1.04 0.34
C GLU A 313 -33.19 -0.50 0.56
N ILE A 314 -33.50 0.67 -0.02
CA ILE A 314 -34.80 1.32 0.18
C ILE A 314 -35.76 1.02 -1.00
N HIS A 315 -35.21 1.00 -2.21
CA HIS A 315 -35.96 0.79 -3.45
C HIS A 315 -35.20 -0.08 -4.43
N PRO A 316 -35.84 -0.90 -5.30
CA PRO A 316 -37.29 -1.11 -5.39
C PRO A 316 -37.84 -2.06 -4.32
N ASN A 317 -37.02 -2.96 -3.77
CA ASN A 317 -37.40 -3.95 -2.77
C ASN A 317 -36.66 -3.70 -1.48
N PRO A 318 -37.30 -3.08 -0.48
CA PRO A 318 -36.65 -2.80 0.78
C PRO A 318 -36.15 -4.09 1.46
N CYS A 319 -34.86 -4.18 1.74
CA CYS A 319 -34.25 -5.31 2.46
C CYS A 319 -33.01 -4.89 3.25
N LEU A 320 -32.64 -5.69 4.24
CA LEU A 320 -31.38 -5.60 4.94
C LEU A 320 -30.39 -6.57 4.32
N HIS A 321 -29.12 -6.22 4.42
CA HIS A 321 -28.02 -7.01 3.89
C HIS A 321 -27.06 -7.46 5.00
N ASP A 322 -26.53 -8.65 4.85
CA ASP A 322 -25.48 -9.24 5.66
C ASP A 322 -24.18 -9.42 4.88
N GLU A 323 -24.21 -9.10 3.60
CA GLU A 323 -23.08 -9.24 2.69
C GLU A 323 -21.98 -8.22 3.01
N ILE A 324 -20.72 -8.63 2.81
CA ILE A 324 -19.57 -7.73 2.81
C ILE A 324 -18.99 -7.74 1.42
N PHE A 325 -18.92 -6.57 0.81
CA PHE A 325 -18.28 -6.40 -0.50
C PHE A 325 -16.91 -5.78 -0.33
N VAL A 326 -15.93 -6.37 -0.96
CA VAL A 326 -14.57 -5.85 -1.01
C VAL A 326 -14.31 -5.29 -2.40
N PHE A 327 -13.72 -4.10 -2.45
CA PHE A 327 -13.48 -3.37 -3.68
C PHE A 327 -11.99 -3.29 -3.98
N ASP A 328 -11.64 -3.41 -5.25
CA ASP A 328 -10.27 -3.28 -5.70
C ASP A 328 -9.76 -1.84 -5.51
N SER A 329 -8.48 -1.70 -5.17
CA SER A 329 -7.83 -0.41 -4.90
C SER A 329 -7.76 0.54 -6.10
N LYS A 330 -7.99 0.04 -7.32
CA LYS A 330 -8.02 0.84 -8.54
C LYS A 330 -9.43 1.30 -8.86
N ILE A 331 -9.94 2.25 -8.09
CA ILE A 331 -11.17 2.98 -8.45
C ILE A 331 -10.80 3.91 -9.60
N THR A 332 -11.01 3.46 -10.84
CA THR A 332 -10.85 4.30 -12.04
C THR A 332 -12.20 4.87 -12.46
N SER A 333 -12.18 6.06 -13.05
CA SER A 333 -13.34 6.91 -13.35
C SER A 333 -14.47 6.27 -14.19
N ASN A 334 -14.34 5.03 -14.66
CA ASN A 334 -15.33 4.36 -15.49
C ASN A 334 -15.50 2.85 -15.21
N SER A 335 -14.91 2.30 -14.17
CA SER A 335 -15.06 0.87 -13.85
C SER A 335 -16.10 0.66 -12.74
N LEU A 336 -17.03 -0.23 -12.95
CA LEU A 336 -17.74 -0.91 -11.87
C LEU A 336 -16.68 -1.42 -10.90
N LEU A 337 -16.82 -1.09 -9.62
CA LEU A 337 -15.93 -1.60 -8.59
C LEU A 337 -15.96 -3.13 -8.64
N ASN A 338 -14.83 -3.76 -8.91
CA ASN A 338 -14.71 -5.22 -8.80
C ASN A 338 -15.00 -5.61 -7.36
N ARG A 339 -15.85 -6.62 -7.18
CA ARG A 339 -16.21 -7.10 -5.85
C ARG A 339 -15.72 -8.52 -5.64
N SER A 340 -15.20 -8.79 -4.46
CA SER A 340 -15.02 -10.13 -3.94
C SER A 340 -15.84 -10.25 -2.65
N GLU A 341 -16.45 -11.39 -2.44
CA GLU A 341 -17.19 -11.68 -1.21
C GLU A 341 -16.24 -12.33 -0.21
N ILE A 342 -16.29 -11.86 1.02
CA ILE A 342 -15.71 -12.50 2.20
C ILE A 342 -16.85 -12.97 3.09
N ALA A 343 -16.57 -13.69 4.18
CA ALA A 343 -17.59 -14.25 5.04
C ALA A 343 -18.60 -13.19 5.48
N SER A 344 -19.88 -13.42 5.15
CA SER A 344 -21.00 -12.54 5.48
C SER A 344 -21.18 -12.35 6.99
N LEU A 345 -21.80 -11.24 7.38
CA LEU A 345 -22.24 -11.02 8.76
C LEU A 345 -23.16 -12.17 9.24
N PRO A 346 -23.07 -12.59 10.48
CA PRO A 346 -23.98 -13.59 11.05
C PRO A 346 -25.45 -13.18 11.02
N SER A 347 -25.75 -11.90 10.89
CA SER A 347 -27.10 -11.36 10.73
C SER A 347 -27.10 -10.06 9.93
N ALA A 348 -28.15 -9.84 9.14
CA ALA A 348 -28.32 -8.61 8.38
C ALA A 348 -28.55 -7.40 9.32
N LEU A 349 -27.77 -6.34 9.13
CA LEU A 349 -27.77 -5.15 9.98
C LEU A 349 -27.72 -3.87 9.13
N SER A 350 -28.35 -2.80 9.64
CA SER A 350 -28.18 -1.44 9.15
C SER A 350 -27.94 -0.45 10.29
N HIS A 351 -27.37 0.72 9.99
CA HIS A 351 -27.08 1.79 10.98
C HIS A 351 -26.25 1.31 12.17
N MET A 352 -25.47 0.23 11.95
CA MET A 352 -24.40 -0.19 12.84
C MET A 352 -23.19 0.71 12.64
N GLN A 353 -22.22 0.59 13.52
CA GLN A 353 -20.90 1.18 13.33
C GLN A 353 -19.87 0.09 13.03
N VAL A 354 -18.93 0.45 12.19
CA VAL A 354 -17.77 -0.39 11.88
C VAL A 354 -16.51 0.28 12.37
N VAL A 355 -15.67 -0.49 13.04
CA VAL A 355 -14.39 -0.01 13.57
C VAL A 355 -13.32 -1.02 13.20
N VAL A 356 -12.23 -0.57 12.60
CA VAL A 356 -11.05 -1.39 12.38
C VAL A 356 -10.00 -1.07 13.43
N TYR A 357 -9.63 -2.09 14.19
CA TYR A 357 -8.59 -1.99 15.19
C TYR A 357 -7.57 -3.12 15.01
N ASN A 358 -6.31 -2.74 14.72
CA ASN A 358 -5.21 -3.65 14.39
C ASN A 358 -5.59 -4.71 13.34
N ASN A 359 -6.25 -4.25 12.26
CA ASN A 359 -6.74 -5.04 11.15
C ASN A 359 -7.88 -6.02 11.48
N PHE A 360 -8.46 -5.99 12.67
CA PHE A 360 -9.71 -6.69 12.98
C PHE A 360 -10.89 -5.74 12.77
N LEU A 361 -11.91 -6.21 12.05
CA LEU A 361 -13.13 -5.43 11.85
C LEU A 361 -14.14 -5.74 12.96
N TYR A 362 -14.57 -4.72 13.64
CA TYR A 362 -15.65 -4.79 14.62
C TYR A 362 -16.92 -4.20 14.04
N VAL A 363 -18.03 -4.91 14.20
CA VAL A 363 -19.37 -4.45 13.82
C VAL A 363 -20.21 -4.35 15.10
N LEU A 364 -20.65 -3.14 15.41
CA LEU A 364 -21.27 -2.79 16.68
C LEU A 364 -22.71 -2.34 16.50
N GLY A 365 -23.64 -2.90 17.24
CA GLY A 365 -25.03 -2.45 17.32
C GLY A 365 -25.74 -2.46 15.97
N GLY A 366 -26.59 -1.44 15.73
CA GLY A 366 -27.38 -1.30 14.52
C GLY A 366 -28.79 -1.87 14.65
N CYS A 367 -29.56 -1.82 13.56
CA CYS A 367 -30.94 -2.29 13.48
C CYS A 367 -31.07 -3.61 12.72
N THR A 368 -31.87 -4.52 13.23
CA THR A 368 -32.20 -5.82 12.61
C THR A 368 -33.47 -5.79 11.75
N THR A 369 -34.15 -4.65 11.70
CA THR A 369 -35.33 -4.43 10.84
C THR A 369 -35.19 -3.11 10.11
N GLN A 370 -36.04 -2.90 9.10
CA GLN A 370 -36.04 -1.65 8.32
C GLN A 370 -36.67 -0.46 9.06
N CYS A 371 -37.06 -0.63 10.33
CA CYS A 371 -37.68 0.43 11.12
C CYS A 371 -36.72 1.61 11.33
N ALA A 372 -37.15 2.80 10.95
CA ALA A 372 -36.35 4.03 11.03
C ALA A 372 -36.21 4.58 12.46
N HIS A 373 -36.87 3.97 13.46
CA HIS A 373 -37.01 4.55 14.80
C HIS A 373 -36.08 3.93 15.85
N GLY A 374 -35.19 2.99 15.48
CA GLY A 374 -34.26 2.34 16.41
C GLY A 374 -34.91 1.31 17.36
N GLU A 375 -36.17 0.90 17.10
CA GLU A 375 -36.88 -0.10 17.92
C GLU A 375 -36.17 -1.45 17.91
N SER A 376 -35.61 -1.83 16.76
CA SER A 376 -34.87 -3.08 16.57
C SER A 376 -33.37 -2.94 16.84
N ALA A 377 -32.94 -1.87 17.49
CA ALA A 377 -31.53 -1.69 17.81
C ALA A 377 -31.02 -2.81 18.71
N VAL A 378 -29.83 -3.29 18.43
CA VAL A 378 -29.16 -4.35 19.17
C VAL A 378 -27.88 -3.81 19.86
N ASN A 379 -27.37 -4.60 20.80
CA ASN A 379 -26.08 -4.31 21.46
C ASN A 379 -25.02 -5.34 21.10
N SER A 380 -25.27 -6.22 20.16
CA SER A 380 -24.31 -7.24 19.72
C SER A 380 -23.06 -6.60 19.14
N VAL A 381 -21.92 -7.24 19.38
CA VAL A 381 -20.64 -6.86 18.81
C VAL A 381 -20.01 -8.10 18.19
N MET A 382 -19.76 -8.02 16.89
CA MET A 382 -19.13 -9.08 16.13
C MET A 382 -17.75 -8.61 15.68
N ARG A 383 -16.74 -9.49 15.76
CA ARG A 383 -15.37 -9.24 15.30
C ARG A 383 -15.06 -10.17 14.14
N TYR A 384 -14.63 -9.60 13.02
CA TYR A 384 -14.12 -10.33 11.87
C TYR A 384 -12.59 -10.38 11.91
N ASP A 385 -12.05 -11.58 11.66
CA ASP A 385 -10.63 -11.81 11.51
C ASP A 385 -10.31 -12.05 10.02
N PRO A 386 -9.69 -11.11 9.32
CA PRO A 386 -9.39 -11.24 7.90
C PRO A 386 -8.34 -12.31 7.57
N ARG A 387 -7.57 -12.78 8.56
CA ARG A 387 -6.54 -13.80 8.39
C ARG A 387 -7.13 -15.19 8.18
N PHE A 388 -8.33 -15.41 8.76
CA PHE A 388 -9.03 -16.71 8.76
C PHE A 388 -10.42 -16.64 8.12
N ASP A 389 -10.79 -15.48 7.58
CA ASP A 389 -12.13 -15.23 7.01
C ASP A 389 -13.26 -15.69 7.95
N SER A 390 -13.18 -15.28 9.21
CA SER A 390 -14.07 -15.82 10.26
C SER A 390 -14.57 -14.75 11.22
N TRP A 391 -15.81 -14.96 11.71
CA TRP A 391 -16.47 -14.10 12.67
C TRP A 391 -16.42 -14.68 14.08
N PHE A 392 -16.21 -13.81 15.06
CA PHE A 392 -16.28 -14.12 16.48
C PHE A 392 -17.23 -13.14 17.17
N GLN A 393 -18.08 -13.66 18.04
CA GLN A 393 -18.87 -12.83 18.91
C GLN A 393 -18.02 -12.44 20.14
N VAL A 394 -17.93 -11.14 20.40
CA VAL A 394 -17.32 -10.61 21.64
C VAL A 394 -18.42 -10.11 22.56
N SER A 395 -18.06 -9.68 23.78
CA SER A 395 -19.03 -9.18 24.75
C SER A 395 -19.89 -8.06 24.16
N PRO A 396 -21.21 -8.12 24.33
CA PRO A 396 -22.11 -7.10 23.83
C PRO A 396 -21.95 -5.78 24.61
N MET A 397 -22.27 -4.66 23.96
CA MET A 397 -22.38 -3.35 24.60
C MET A 397 -23.40 -3.40 25.76
N LEU A 398 -23.27 -2.51 26.74
CA LEU A 398 -24.20 -2.38 27.85
C LEU A 398 -25.57 -1.85 27.38
N HIS A 399 -25.58 -0.97 26.36
CA HIS A 399 -26.79 -0.39 25.80
C HIS A 399 -27.00 -0.79 24.34
N LYS A 400 -28.25 -1.09 24.00
CA LYS A 400 -28.66 -1.24 22.60
C LYS A 400 -28.61 0.13 21.92
N ARG A 401 -27.97 0.22 20.74
CA ARG A 401 -27.84 1.48 20.02
C ARG A 401 -27.75 1.32 18.50
N ALA A 402 -28.34 2.27 17.79
CA ALA A 402 -28.19 2.50 16.36
C ALA A 402 -27.99 4.00 16.12
N TYR A 403 -27.54 4.41 14.94
CA TYR A 403 -27.29 5.82 14.59
C TYR A 403 -26.35 6.52 15.58
N PHE A 404 -25.29 5.85 16.01
CA PHE A 404 -24.31 6.30 16.98
C PHE A 404 -22.94 6.43 16.34
N PHE A 405 -21.96 6.91 17.07
CA PHE A 405 -20.55 6.88 16.66
C PHE A 405 -19.79 5.77 17.41
N ALA A 406 -18.85 5.11 16.70
CA ALA A 406 -17.83 4.28 17.33
C ALA A 406 -16.45 4.51 16.70
N GLY A 407 -15.40 4.40 17.54
CA GLY A 407 -14.02 4.55 17.11
C GLY A 407 -13.05 3.84 18.04
N ALA A 408 -11.84 3.52 17.54
CA ALA A 408 -10.78 2.90 18.32
C ALA A 408 -9.75 3.94 18.76
N LEU A 409 -9.40 3.95 20.03
CA LEU A 409 -8.42 4.84 20.62
C LEU A 409 -7.77 4.17 21.83
N ASN A 410 -6.44 4.29 21.97
CA ASN A 410 -5.67 3.81 23.13
C ASN A 410 -6.01 2.37 23.54
N ASN A 411 -5.97 1.44 22.56
CA ASN A 411 -6.26 0.01 22.74
C ASN A 411 -7.68 -0.31 23.21
N ARG A 412 -8.63 0.61 23.04
CA ARG A 412 -10.05 0.45 23.37
C ARG A 412 -10.94 0.83 22.20
N ILE A 413 -12.16 0.32 22.19
CA ILE A 413 -13.21 0.70 21.23
C ILE A 413 -14.30 1.44 22.01
N TYR A 414 -14.66 2.61 21.53
CA TYR A 414 -15.64 3.49 22.15
C TYR A 414 -16.93 3.48 21.35
N ALA A 415 -18.08 3.49 22.04
CA ALA A 415 -19.40 3.65 21.46
C ALA A 415 -20.13 4.81 22.15
N VAL A 416 -20.55 5.81 21.36
CA VAL A 416 -21.01 7.10 21.89
C VAL A 416 -22.39 7.43 21.35
N GLY A 417 -23.34 7.76 22.22
CA GLY A 417 -24.67 8.22 21.88
C GLY A 417 -25.52 7.23 21.10
N GLY A 418 -26.33 7.76 20.17
CA GLY A 418 -27.19 6.98 19.30
C GLY A 418 -28.64 6.95 19.74
N LYS A 419 -29.39 5.96 19.26
CA LYS A 419 -30.83 5.82 19.49
C LYS A 419 -31.21 4.39 19.87
N PHE A 420 -32.12 4.27 20.82
CA PHE A 420 -32.83 3.04 21.13
C PHE A 420 -34.29 3.35 21.41
N LYS A 421 -35.22 2.66 20.78
CA LYS A 421 -36.65 2.96 20.80
C LYS A 421 -36.90 4.44 20.46
N ASP A 422 -37.68 5.14 21.31
CA ASP A 422 -38.07 6.53 21.06
C ASP A 422 -37.04 7.57 21.54
N GLY A 423 -35.96 7.11 22.20
CA GLY A 423 -35.02 8.01 22.89
C GLY A 423 -33.62 8.09 22.24
N SER A 424 -33.10 9.32 22.18
CA SER A 424 -31.67 9.56 21.96
C SER A 424 -30.89 9.22 23.23
N LEU A 425 -29.66 8.73 23.06
CA LEU A 425 -28.79 8.34 24.17
C LEU A 425 -27.72 9.41 24.40
N ALA A 426 -27.45 9.70 25.68
CA ALA A 426 -26.26 10.45 26.08
C ALA A 426 -25.13 9.53 26.54
N THR A 427 -25.43 8.25 26.78
CA THR A 427 -24.46 7.29 27.30
C THR A 427 -23.34 7.01 26.35
N ALA A 428 -22.13 6.91 26.89
CA ALA A 428 -20.95 6.44 26.21
C ALA A 428 -20.32 5.27 26.94
N GLU A 429 -19.73 4.33 26.22
CA GLU A 429 -19.12 3.13 26.77
C GLU A 429 -17.86 2.74 26.03
N ALA A 430 -16.93 2.10 26.73
CA ALA A 430 -15.64 1.68 26.20
C ALA A 430 -15.46 0.17 26.36
N TYR A 431 -15.00 -0.49 25.29
CA TYR A 431 -14.65 -1.90 25.26
C TYR A 431 -13.16 -2.08 25.50
N ASN A 432 -12.83 -2.98 26.43
CA ASN A 432 -11.47 -3.43 26.65
C ASN A 432 -11.27 -4.83 26.04
N PRO A 433 -10.45 -4.96 24.97
CA PRO A 433 -10.18 -6.27 24.38
C PRO A 433 -9.40 -7.22 25.28
N ALA A 434 -8.68 -6.72 26.32
CA ALA A 434 -7.87 -7.57 27.20
C ALA A 434 -8.72 -8.54 28.02
N ASP A 435 -9.83 -8.07 28.55
CA ASP A 435 -10.73 -8.81 29.45
C ASP A 435 -12.13 -9.04 28.85
N ASN A 436 -12.34 -8.61 27.59
CA ASN A 436 -13.61 -8.75 26.87
C ASN A 436 -14.80 -8.10 27.60
N THR A 437 -14.61 -6.90 28.13
CA THR A 437 -15.63 -6.20 28.92
C THR A 437 -15.94 -4.82 28.36
N TRP A 438 -17.18 -4.35 28.59
CA TRP A 438 -17.62 -2.99 28.35
C TRP A 438 -17.79 -2.27 29.69
N GLU A 439 -17.38 -1.02 29.77
CA GLU A 439 -17.58 -0.13 30.89
C GLU A 439 -18.24 1.18 30.48
N LEU A 440 -19.04 1.77 31.34
CA LEU A 440 -19.56 3.12 31.14
C LEU A 440 -18.45 4.14 31.37
N ILE A 441 -18.39 5.09 30.48
CA ILE A 441 -17.53 6.28 30.59
C ILE A 441 -18.42 7.53 30.79
N ALA A 442 -17.81 8.70 30.94
CA ALA A 442 -18.58 9.95 31.08
C ALA A 442 -19.59 10.09 29.94
N SER A 443 -20.84 10.33 30.30
CA SER A 443 -21.90 10.58 29.33
C SER A 443 -21.72 11.94 28.68
N MET A 444 -22.16 12.07 27.42
CA MET A 444 -22.25 13.38 26.76
C MET A 444 -23.17 14.31 27.55
N PRO A 445 -22.95 15.62 27.55
CA PRO A 445 -23.82 16.61 28.20
C PRO A 445 -25.27 16.55 27.73
N MET A 446 -25.49 16.19 26.49
CA MET A 446 -26.80 16.04 25.88
C MET A 446 -26.94 14.74 25.11
N SER A 447 -28.18 14.27 24.91
CA SER A 447 -28.48 13.06 24.17
C SER A 447 -28.57 13.35 22.68
N TYR A 448 -27.80 12.64 21.87
CA TYR A 448 -27.77 12.79 20.41
C TYR A 448 -27.91 11.44 19.71
N HIS A 449 -28.57 11.46 18.55
CA HIS A 449 -28.47 10.39 17.56
C HIS A 449 -28.23 10.98 16.16
N ALA A 450 -27.81 10.16 15.23
CA ALA A 450 -27.47 10.62 13.87
C ALA A 450 -26.36 11.71 13.83
N HIS A 451 -25.58 11.80 14.88
CA HIS A 451 -24.33 12.56 14.94
C HIS A 451 -23.22 11.78 14.20
N ALA A 452 -22.20 12.46 13.78
CA ALA A 452 -20.97 11.85 13.29
C ALA A 452 -19.83 12.04 14.29
N GLY A 453 -18.75 11.29 14.10
CA GLY A 453 -17.57 11.46 14.92
C GLY A 453 -16.31 11.00 14.21
N ALA A 454 -15.18 11.34 14.78
CA ALA A 454 -13.86 10.91 14.35
C ALA A 454 -12.90 10.84 15.54
N VAL A 455 -11.91 9.96 15.42
CA VAL A 455 -10.77 9.91 16.36
C VAL A 455 -9.64 10.73 15.75
N TYR A 456 -9.10 11.67 16.52
CA TYR A 456 -7.95 12.46 16.12
C TYR A 456 -7.02 12.73 17.31
N GLY A 457 -5.74 12.44 17.15
CA GLY A 457 -4.77 12.47 18.25
C GLY A 457 -5.20 11.53 19.36
N GLU A 458 -5.19 12.02 20.59
CA GLU A 458 -5.59 11.29 21.80
C GLU A 458 -7.06 11.51 22.18
N HIS A 459 -7.91 11.99 21.25
CA HIS A 459 -9.27 12.40 21.55
C HIS A 459 -10.30 11.84 20.58
N ILE A 460 -11.55 11.80 21.05
CA ILE A 460 -12.72 11.50 20.24
C ILE A 460 -13.52 12.79 20.05
N TYR A 461 -13.84 13.11 18.80
CA TYR A 461 -14.69 14.25 18.44
C TYR A 461 -16.03 13.74 17.93
N VAL A 462 -17.11 14.36 18.37
CA VAL A 462 -18.48 14.12 17.87
C VAL A 462 -19.13 15.44 17.50
N SER A 463 -19.86 15.46 16.39
CA SER A 463 -20.45 16.69 15.86
C SER A 463 -21.90 16.48 15.42
N GLY A 464 -22.70 17.53 15.55
CA GLY A 464 -24.07 17.58 15.06
C GLY A 464 -24.99 16.52 15.64
N GLY A 465 -25.95 16.10 14.84
CA GLY A 465 -26.96 15.12 15.22
C GLY A 465 -28.32 15.74 15.50
N TYR A 466 -29.24 14.89 16.00
CA TYR A 466 -30.59 15.27 16.32
C TYR A 466 -30.85 15.13 17.81
N SER A 467 -31.31 16.21 18.44
CA SER A 467 -31.64 16.28 19.84
C SER A 467 -32.89 17.13 20.04
N GLY A 468 -33.83 16.72 20.84
CA GLY A 468 -34.98 17.50 21.27
C GLY A 468 -35.85 18.13 20.15
N ASN A 469 -35.94 17.56 18.97
CA ASN A 469 -36.70 18.01 17.79
C ASN A 469 -35.98 18.98 16.83
N HIS A 470 -34.67 19.15 16.95
CA HIS A 470 -33.89 19.96 16.00
C HIS A 470 -32.52 19.32 15.73
N PHE A 471 -31.92 19.72 14.62
CA PHE A 471 -30.52 19.43 14.33
C PHE A 471 -29.63 20.47 14.99
N THR A 472 -28.52 20.02 15.58
CA THR A 472 -27.57 20.88 16.25
C THR A 472 -26.28 21.05 15.44
N PRO A 473 -25.60 22.19 15.55
CA PRO A 473 -24.25 22.36 15.04
C PRO A 473 -23.16 21.99 16.08
N ASP A 474 -23.54 21.60 17.30
CA ASP A 474 -22.61 21.41 18.42
C ASP A 474 -21.52 20.41 18.08
N MET A 475 -20.33 20.65 18.60
CA MET A 475 -19.22 19.72 18.56
C MET A 475 -18.64 19.55 19.96
N GLN A 476 -18.35 18.30 20.31
CA GLN A 476 -17.79 17.95 21.61
C GLN A 476 -16.56 17.06 21.43
N ARG A 477 -15.59 17.23 22.33
CA ARG A 477 -14.37 16.43 22.41
C ARG A 477 -14.36 15.62 23.71
N TYR A 478 -14.08 14.34 23.60
CA TYR A 478 -13.86 13.46 24.75
C TYR A 478 -12.37 13.22 24.95
N ASP A 479 -11.89 13.41 26.16
CA ASP A 479 -10.54 13.09 26.59
C ASP A 479 -10.58 11.84 27.50
N PRO A 480 -10.05 10.71 27.01
CA PRO A 480 -10.00 9.47 27.80
C PRO A 480 -9.11 9.54 29.04
N SER A 481 -8.13 10.44 29.09
CA SER A 481 -7.16 10.54 30.19
C SER A 481 -7.81 11.05 31.49
N ASN A 482 -8.77 11.95 31.37
CA ASN A 482 -9.51 12.53 32.49
C ASN A 482 -10.98 12.11 32.50
N ASN A 483 -11.45 11.34 31.51
CA ASN A 483 -12.83 10.88 31.36
C ASN A 483 -13.83 12.05 31.32
N GLN A 484 -13.57 13.09 30.53
CA GLN A 484 -14.40 14.28 30.45
C GLN A 484 -14.72 14.67 28.99
N TRP A 485 -15.89 15.32 28.84
CA TRP A 485 -16.32 15.96 27.60
C TRP A 485 -16.12 17.46 27.71
N GLU A 486 -15.67 18.06 26.60
CA GLU A 486 -15.47 19.50 26.43
C GLU A 486 -16.23 19.98 25.19
N ASP A 487 -16.86 21.15 25.30
CA ASP A 487 -17.49 21.82 24.16
C ASP A 487 -16.42 22.47 23.29
N MET A 488 -16.49 22.24 21.99
CA MET A 488 -15.62 22.83 20.99
C MET A 488 -16.42 23.80 20.12
N ALA A 489 -15.74 24.56 19.26
CA ALA A 489 -16.41 25.46 18.32
C ALA A 489 -17.46 24.70 17.50
N ALA A 490 -18.69 25.21 17.46
CA ALA A 490 -19.79 24.60 16.73
C ALA A 490 -19.59 24.70 15.21
N MET A 491 -20.08 23.71 14.46
CA MET A 491 -20.15 23.74 13.00
C MET A 491 -20.91 25.00 12.51
N LEU A 492 -20.58 25.44 11.32
CA LEU A 492 -21.26 26.59 10.71
C LEU A 492 -22.69 26.26 10.28
N THR A 493 -22.98 24.97 10.00
CA THR A 493 -24.29 24.50 9.54
C THR A 493 -24.79 23.36 10.43
N PRO A 494 -25.95 23.52 11.12
CA PRO A 494 -26.58 22.42 11.85
C PRO A 494 -26.92 21.28 10.91
N ARG A 495 -26.60 20.03 11.29
CA ARG A 495 -26.85 18.86 10.47
C ARG A 495 -26.89 17.55 11.26
N GLY A 496 -27.58 16.55 10.72
CA GLY A 496 -27.49 15.17 11.16
C GLY A 496 -27.40 14.19 9.98
N TRP A 497 -27.14 12.92 10.26
CA TRP A 497 -26.85 11.90 9.28
C TRP A 497 -25.76 12.27 8.29
N HIS A 498 -24.85 13.11 8.70
CA HIS A 498 -23.64 13.48 7.99
C HIS A 498 -22.50 12.51 8.28
N VAL A 499 -21.39 12.65 7.58
CA VAL A 499 -20.17 11.89 7.83
C VAL A 499 -19.07 12.82 8.34
N MET A 500 -18.21 12.28 9.19
CA MET A 500 -17.03 12.96 9.71
C MET A 500 -15.83 12.03 9.65
N CYS A 501 -14.70 12.52 9.22
CA CYS A 501 -13.44 11.79 9.25
C CYS A 501 -12.26 12.69 9.58
N ALA A 502 -11.20 12.08 10.13
CA ALA A 502 -9.92 12.73 10.33
C ALA A 502 -9.00 12.40 9.14
N ALA A 503 -8.39 13.42 8.55
CA ALA A 503 -7.41 13.26 7.51
C ALA A 503 -6.34 14.35 7.65
N HIS A 504 -5.06 13.95 7.58
CA HIS A 504 -3.95 14.83 7.96
C HIS A 504 -4.18 15.45 9.35
N ASP A 505 -4.06 16.76 9.46
CA ASP A 505 -4.18 17.47 10.74
C ASP A 505 -5.56 18.09 10.96
N LYS A 506 -6.60 17.62 10.25
CA LYS A 506 -7.94 18.23 10.25
C LYS A 506 -9.06 17.20 10.31
N LEU A 507 -10.24 17.69 10.73
CA LEU A 507 -11.48 16.93 10.69
C LEU A 507 -12.37 17.47 9.57
N TYR A 508 -12.94 16.60 8.77
CA TYR A 508 -13.78 16.95 7.62
C TYR A 508 -15.20 16.45 7.82
N VAL A 509 -16.16 17.30 7.48
CA VAL A 509 -17.60 17.01 7.60
C VAL A 509 -18.30 17.21 6.25
N PHE A 510 -19.06 16.18 5.84
CA PHE A 510 -19.74 16.18 4.55
C PHE A 510 -21.17 15.70 4.65
N GLY A 511 -22.05 16.31 3.84
CA GLY A 511 -23.41 15.83 3.63
C GLY A 511 -24.34 15.95 4.82
N GLY A 512 -25.26 15.02 4.91
CA GLY A 512 -26.31 15.02 5.91
C GLY A 512 -27.56 15.80 5.49
N CYS A 513 -28.44 16.06 6.43
CA CYS A 513 -29.62 16.88 6.23
C CYS A 513 -29.91 17.79 7.43
N ASN A 514 -30.72 18.80 7.18
CA ASN A 514 -31.27 19.73 8.15
C ASN A 514 -32.77 19.90 7.90
N LEU A 515 -33.47 20.67 8.74
CA LEU A 515 -34.87 21.05 8.52
C LEU A 515 -34.95 22.47 7.93
N ASN A 516 -35.80 22.64 6.91
CA ASN A 516 -36.15 23.95 6.41
C ASN A 516 -37.19 24.64 7.34
N VAL A 517 -37.58 25.86 7.01
CA VAL A 517 -38.57 26.66 7.78
C VAL A 517 -39.93 25.96 7.93
N ASN A 518 -40.25 25.03 7.01
CA ASN A 518 -41.49 24.24 7.04
C ASN A 518 -41.33 22.88 7.73
N GLN A 519 -40.26 22.67 8.49
CA GLN A 519 -39.92 21.41 9.16
C GLN A 519 -39.74 20.20 8.21
N GLN A 520 -39.38 20.46 6.96
CA GLN A 520 -39.08 19.41 5.97
C GLN A 520 -37.59 19.20 5.87
N ALA A 521 -37.18 17.95 5.74
CA ALA A 521 -35.78 17.60 5.56
C ALA A 521 -35.24 18.15 4.23
N GLN A 522 -34.15 18.89 4.31
CA GLN A 522 -33.39 19.40 3.16
C GLN A 522 -31.93 18.92 3.23
N PRO A 523 -31.29 18.65 2.10
CA PRO A 523 -29.89 18.21 2.09
C PRO A 523 -28.96 19.35 2.47
N VAL A 524 -27.89 19.04 3.18
CA VAL A 524 -26.76 19.95 3.41
C VAL A 524 -25.67 19.61 2.41
N MET A 525 -25.44 20.51 1.45
CA MET A 525 -24.41 20.33 0.41
C MET A 525 -23.08 20.95 0.83
N GLN A 526 -23.12 21.91 1.77
CA GLN A 526 -21.93 22.59 2.29
C GLN A 526 -21.04 21.61 3.03
N SER A 527 -19.77 21.62 2.66
CA SER A 527 -18.72 20.85 3.34
C SER A 527 -17.92 21.77 4.24
N GLU A 528 -17.49 21.27 5.37
CA GLU A 528 -16.77 22.03 6.39
C GLU A 528 -15.55 21.25 6.86
N CYS A 529 -14.51 21.98 7.22
CA CYS A 529 -13.27 21.47 7.75
C CYS A 529 -12.95 22.16 9.07
N TYR A 530 -12.62 21.39 10.09
CA TYR A 530 -12.25 21.86 11.41
C TYR A 530 -10.75 21.69 11.65
N ASP A 531 -10.13 22.71 12.20
CA ASP A 531 -8.73 22.66 12.63
C ASP A 531 -8.68 22.54 14.18
N PRO A 532 -8.27 21.39 14.70
CA PRO A 532 -8.22 21.16 16.17
C PRO A 532 -7.20 22.06 16.91
N ASN A 533 -6.21 22.60 16.20
CA ASN A 533 -5.18 23.46 16.82
C ASN A 533 -5.67 24.88 17.06
N THR A 534 -6.59 25.35 16.22
CA THR A 534 -7.11 26.71 16.29
C THR A 534 -8.55 26.77 16.82
N ASP A 535 -9.21 25.63 16.98
CA ASP A 535 -10.63 25.49 17.32
C ASP A 535 -11.54 26.30 16.35
N GLN A 536 -11.30 26.15 15.02
CA GLN A 536 -12.02 26.91 14.01
C GLN A 536 -12.52 26.03 12.87
N TRP A 537 -13.72 26.38 12.37
CA TRP A 537 -14.33 25.79 11.18
C TRP A 537 -14.10 26.64 9.95
N THR A 538 -13.86 26.01 8.82
CA THR A 538 -13.71 26.65 7.50
C THR A 538 -14.62 25.94 6.49
N ILE A 539 -15.32 26.73 5.67
CA ILE A 539 -16.08 26.20 4.54
C ILE A 539 -15.12 25.74 3.46
N ILE A 540 -15.34 24.55 2.96
CA ILE A 540 -14.60 23.98 1.84
C ILE A 540 -15.55 23.66 0.67
N ASN A 541 -15.01 23.23 -0.46
CA ASN A 541 -15.81 22.97 -1.67
C ASN A 541 -16.97 22.02 -1.38
N PRO A 542 -18.21 22.40 -1.77
CA PRO A 542 -19.41 21.64 -1.45
C PRO A 542 -19.48 20.34 -2.23
N LEU A 543 -20.21 19.38 -1.66
CA LEU A 543 -20.61 18.16 -2.38
C LEU A 543 -21.46 18.51 -3.60
N SER A 544 -21.26 17.79 -4.71
CA SER A 544 -22.11 17.89 -5.90
C SER A 544 -23.42 17.11 -5.79
N ILE A 545 -23.48 16.13 -4.86
CA ILE A 545 -24.59 15.20 -4.71
C ILE A 545 -24.93 15.08 -3.21
N SER A 546 -26.25 15.00 -2.91
CA SER A 546 -26.74 14.84 -1.55
C SER A 546 -26.44 13.43 -1.02
N HIS A 547 -25.80 13.36 0.14
CA HIS A 547 -25.48 12.14 0.87
C HIS A 547 -26.02 12.23 2.31
N LYS A 548 -27.18 11.64 2.58
CA LYS A 548 -27.72 11.39 3.93
C LYS A 548 -27.53 9.92 4.28
N GLU A 549 -27.17 9.59 5.52
CA GLU A 549 -26.93 8.20 5.95
C GLU A 549 -25.85 7.49 5.11
N ALA A 550 -24.90 8.26 4.60
CA ALA A 550 -23.71 7.75 3.92
C ALA A 550 -22.65 7.32 4.94
N SER A 551 -21.57 6.77 4.47
CA SER A 551 -20.36 6.57 5.25
C SER A 551 -19.15 7.17 4.50
N CYS A 552 -18.10 7.47 5.23
CA CYS A 552 -16.85 7.95 4.64
C CYS A 552 -15.67 7.10 5.09
N VAL A 553 -14.65 7.07 4.26
CA VAL A 553 -13.40 6.38 4.55
C VAL A 553 -12.24 7.17 3.95
N VAL A 554 -11.13 7.23 4.67
CA VAL A 554 -9.87 7.79 4.18
C VAL A 554 -9.05 6.63 3.61
N TYR A 555 -8.64 6.77 2.34
CA TYR A 555 -7.85 5.77 1.66
C TYR A 555 -6.88 6.44 0.66
N ASN A 556 -5.59 6.09 0.73
CA ASN A 556 -4.53 6.70 -0.09
C ASN A 556 -4.55 8.24 -0.06
N ASP A 557 -4.62 8.82 1.14
CA ASP A 557 -4.67 10.26 1.39
C ASP A 557 -5.84 11.01 0.70
N GLN A 558 -6.90 10.29 0.37
CA GLN A 558 -8.13 10.83 -0.23
C GLN A 558 -9.33 10.46 0.63
N ILE A 559 -10.35 11.29 0.63
CA ILE A 559 -11.59 11.00 1.36
C ILE A 559 -12.66 10.52 0.38
N TYR A 560 -13.21 9.35 0.64
CA TYR A 560 -14.31 8.78 -0.14
C TYR A 560 -15.61 8.88 0.64
N VAL A 561 -16.66 9.38 0.00
CA VAL A 561 -18.03 9.39 0.53
C VAL A 561 -18.87 8.46 -0.33
N LEU A 562 -19.47 7.46 0.30
CA LEU A 562 -20.06 6.32 -0.38
C LEU A 562 -21.51 6.08 0.08
N GLY A 563 -22.38 5.74 -0.86
CA GLY A 563 -23.75 5.35 -0.58
C GLY A 563 -24.63 6.47 -0.02
N GLY A 564 -25.60 6.09 0.79
CA GLY A 564 -26.55 7.00 1.42
C GLY A 564 -27.81 7.25 0.62
N TYR A 565 -28.52 8.31 0.95
CA TYR A 565 -29.83 8.67 0.42
C TYR A 565 -29.86 10.12 -0.06
N ASN A 566 -30.42 10.32 -1.24
CA ASN A 566 -30.66 11.66 -1.77
C ASN A 566 -32.03 12.15 -1.30
N VAL A 567 -32.03 13.17 -0.45
CA VAL A 567 -33.27 13.72 0.15
C VAL A 567 -34.19 14.36 -0.89
N GLN A 568 -33.63 14.96 -1.95
CA GLN A 568 -34.37 15.66 -3.00
C GLN A 568 -35.08 14.68 -3.94
N THR A 569 -34.35 13.69 -4.46
CA THR A 569 -34.89 12.70 -5.40
C THR A 569 -35.61 11.53 -4.70
N LYS A 570 -35.45 11.42 -3.38
CA LYS A 570 -35.97 10.32 -2.53
C LYS A 570 -35.48 8.94 -2.99
N THR A 571 -34.23 8.88 -3.46
CA THR A 571 -33.61 7.64 -3.97
C THR A 571 -32.33 7.33 -3.22
N GLY A 572 -31.99 6.04 -3.11
CA GLY A 572 -30.68 5.62 -2.62
C GLY A 572 -29.57 6.01 -3.59
N GLN A 573 -28.41 6.38 -3.05
CA GLN A 573 -27.25 6.83 -3.82
C GLN A 573 -26.31 5.65 -4.09
N LYS A 574 -25.86 5.53 -5.34
CA LYS A 574 -24.83 4.57 -5.76
C LYS A 574 -23.48 5.20 -6.02
N LEU A 575 -23.45 6.48 -6.32
CA LEU A 575 -22.20 7.14 -6.73
C LEU A 575 -21.23 7.22 -5.58
N VAL A 576 -19.95 7.04 -5.92
CA VAL A 576 -18.80 7.20 -5.01
C VAL A 576 -18.15 8.53 -5.31
N SER A 577 -18.18 9.42 -4.33
CA SER A 577 -17.55 10.75 -4.41
C SER A 577 -16.20 10.71 -3.71
N ARG A 578 -15.15 11.21 -4.37
CA ARG A 578 -13.80 11.33 -3.83
C ARG A 578 -13.46 12.81 -3.67
N TYR A 579 -12.95 13.17 -2.50
CA TYR A 579 -12.41 14.50 -2.21
C TYR A 579 -10.89 14.44 -2.14
N ASP A 580 -10.24 15.21 -2.97
CA ASP A 580 -8.80 15.38 -2.92
C ASP A 580 -8.46 16.46 -1.89
N ILE A 581 -7.76 16.07 -0.83
CA ILE A 581 -7.46 16.95 0.31
C ILE A 581 -6.51 18.09 -0.08
N TYR A 582 -5.62 17.87 -1.05
CA TYR A 582 -4.62 18.85 -1.47
C TYR A 582 -5.19 19.90 -2.42
N THR A 583 -6.04 19.48 -3.35
CA THR A 583 -6.62 20.36 -4.36
C THR A 583 -7.99 20.90 -3.96
N GLY A 584 -8.66 20.27 -3.00
CA GLY A 584 -10.01 20.58 -2.59
C GLY A 584 -11.07 20.21 -3.63
N ILE A 585 -10.76 19.37 -4.61
CA ILE A 585 -11.66 19.04 -5.73
C ILE A 585 -12.46 17.77 -5.44
N TRP A 586 -13.75 17.80 -5.74
CA TRP A 586 -14.61 16.61 -5.75
C TRP A 586 -14.62 15.95 -7.12
N GLU A 587 -14.54 14.63 -7.13
CA GLU A 587 -14.64 13.80 -8.32
C GLU A 587 -15.55 12.61 -8.07
N THR A 588 -16.38 12.24 -9.06
CA THR A 588 -17.12 10.96 -9.03
C THR A 588 -16.24 9.89 -9.65
N VAL A 589 -15.83 8.92 -8.84
CA VAL A 589 -14.83 7.90 -9.23
C VAL A 589 -15.41 6.53 -9.53
N GLY A 590 -16.70 6.33 -9.28
CA GLY A 590 -17.36 5.05 -9.56
C GLY A 590 -18.77 4.99 -9.01
N ALA A 591 -19.37 3.80 -9.06
CA ALA A 591 -20.68 3.53 -8.52
C ALA A 591 -20.70 2.18 -7.77
N LEU A 592 -21.39 2.15 -6.65
CA LEU A 592 -21.66 0.93 -5.88
C LEU A 592 -22.59 -0.01 -6.65
N PRO A 593 -22.48 -1.32 -6.47
CA PRO A 593 -23.38 -2.28 -7.10
C PRO A 593 -24.84 -2.10 -6.68
N ARG A 594 -25.07 -1.66 -5.43
CA ARG A 594 -26.39 -1.40 -4.83
C ARG A 594 -26.45 -0.01 -4.20
N SER A 595 -27.66 0.54 -4.09
CA SER A 595 -27.93 1.77 -3.36
C SER A 595 -28.18 1.45 -1.89
N LEU A 596 -27.15 1.57 -1.06
CA LEU A 596 -27.22 1.21 0.35
C LEU A 596 -27.20 2.45 1.25
N THR A 597 -28.03 2.42 2.30
CA THR A 597 -28.05 3.40 3.39
C THR A 597 -27.77 2.71 4.73
N GLY A 598 -27.24 3.46 5.68
CA GLY A 598 -26.87 2.90 6.98
C GLY A 598 -25.87 1.73 6.85
N VAL A 599 -25.01 1.80 5.86
CA VAL A 599 -23.91 0.86 5.58
C VAL A 599 -22.64 1.34 6.25
N GLY A 600 -21.82 0.43 6.74
CA GLY A 600 -20.46 0.74 7.21
C GLY A 600 -19.43 0.58 6.10
N TYR A 601 -18.46 1.49 6.02
CA TYR A 601 -17.29 1.36 5.15
C TYR A 601 -16.02 1.42 5.97
N CYS A 602 -15.04 0.62 5.58
CA CYS A 602 -13.73 0.59 6.21
C CYS A 602 -12.65 0.16 5.22
N THR A 603 -11.39 0.27 5.63
CA THR A 603 -10.24 -0.35 4.96
C THR A 603 -9.80 -1.58 5.73
N LEU A 604 -9.48 -2.67 5.01
CA LEU A 604 -8.96 -3.91 5.58
C LEU A 604 -7.74 -4.38 4.79
N LYS A 605 -6.74 -4.87 5.50
CA LYS A 605 -5.63 -5.61 4.92
C LYS A 605 -6.04 -7.07 4.81
N LEU A 606 -6.30 -7.52 3.60
CA LEU A 606 -6.69 -8.89 3.29
C LEU A 606 -5.49 -9.67 2.73
N PRO A 607 -5.35 -10.97 3.07
CA PRO A 607 -4.31 -11.80 2.48
C PRO A 607 -4.43 -11.83 0.95
N ASP A 608 -3.30 -11.67 0.25
CA ASP A 608 -3.28 -11.63 -1.22
C ASP A 608 -3.67 -12.97 -1.86
N TYR A 609 -3.45 -14.08 -1.16
CA TYR A 609 -3.83 -15.42 -1.62
C TYR A 609 -5.35 -15.69 -1.60
N MET A 610 -6.17 -14.83 -0.97
CA MET A 610 -7.65 -14.98 -1.01
C MET A 610 -8.24 -14.67 -2.40
N GLY A 611 -7.48 -13.99 -3.28
CA GLY A 611 -7.90 -13.69 -4.66
C GLY A 611 -7.55 -14.77 -5.69
N SER A 612 -6.65 -15.70 -5.38
CA SER A 612 -6.08 -16.66 -6.32
C SER A 612 -6.73 -18.06 -6.35
N ASP A 613 -7.59 -18.37 -5.38
CA ASP A 613 -8.24 -19.70 -5.30
C ASP A 613 -9.53 -19.82 -6.16
N LYS A 614 -9.79 -18.85 -7.07
CA LYS A 614 -10.99 -18.83 -7.94
C LYS A 614 -10.68 -18.88 -9.45
N ASP A 615 -9.44 -19.24 -9.84
CA ASP A 615 -9.09 -19.52 -11.25
C ASP A 615 -8.97 -21.02 -11.52
#